data_180364c09b9cec5b30e9f679e17ac8d6
#
_entry.id   180364c09b9cec5b30e9f679e17ac8d6
#
_cell.length_a   1.000
_cell.length_b   1.000
_cell.length_c   1.000
_cell.angle_alpha   90.00
_cell.angle_beta   90.00
_cell.angle_gamma   90.00
#
_symmetry.space_group_name_H-M   'P 1'
#
loop_
_entity.id
_entity.type
_entity.pdbx_description
1 polymer ?
#
loop_
_entity_poly.entity_id
_entity_poly.type
_entity_poly.pdbx_seq_one_letter_code
_entity_poly.pdbx_strand_id
1 'polypeptide(L)'
;MVAKTPEGISLENLSKRASVYIDPDCDLYLELQYLQSSRLTKCACFDIHLLTSKGKKPNLKSFQDVQSLIQQGKKREAKIVLRENSWPTNSPIRSQLWPALCAQHHVGKTMLDGFYWDMVNQVFGTTELPEKPIMLPPFVDSTHCLPYHLTRKGRAVADRVVSVLGYACPDITYSPTLYPITSILLHFMSEEECYHCMASLVAPKEKVFITQTKLLYEVTWKTVMQIAKKHAKSAVNYLSTMCNGQKPESIFMDWCWWILGGLPFPHLVRVMDCFFHEGIKVFYRVSLAILILFHKHVTSSNSEWDTDAIKNDIDNALPKFCKNIPVSPAKLLRTAFSIRALSSTYISRVFLKTEMLLKSKSVLSGPKQMVRSRSSDNLPTSQSQINVQMMSHTLTIREVFGAYCSSRWFERNLKDDRGQRQAYFGTGETFLFSLYPERAKYPWVGIEGDTGLGHASELFMAADSKMITIGGGEGQAIWMDENIRFGKTDRCQTFNNPPLCASGDFEIRVLEVYGFVGA
;
A
#
# COMPACT_ATOMS: atom_id res chain seq x y z
N MET A 1 -7.97 11.85 49.69
CA MET A 1 -7.13 11.85 48.50
C MET A 1 -8.03 11.79 47.28
N VAL A 2 -8.25 12.93 46.63
CA VAL A 2 -9.12 13.07 45.47
C VAL A 2 -8.25 12.80 44.24
N ALA A 3 -8.56 11.77 43.47
CA ALA A 3 -7.91 11.47 42.22
C ALA A 3 -8.21 12.58 41.20
N LYS A 4 -7.18 13.30 40.79
CA LYS A 4 -7.27 14.26 39.69
C LYS A 4 -7.46 13.46 38.39
N THR A 5 -8.63 13.64 37.76
CA THR A 5 -8.85 13.24 36.37
C THR A 5 -7.95 14.06 35.44
N PRO A 6 -7.37 13.47 34.37
CA PRO A 6 -6.60 14.25 33.42
C PRO A 6 -7.53 15.30 32.78
N GLU A 7 -7.06 16.53 32.77
CA GLU A 7 -7.77 17.69 32.25
C GLU A 7 -8.20 17.43 30.80
N GLY A 8 -9.51 17.37 30.60
CA GLY A 8 -10.09 17.26 29.28
C GLY A 8 -9.73 18.50 28.45
N ILE A 9 -9.08 18.29 27.34
CA ILE A 9 -8.89 19.34 26.33
C ILE A 9 -10.28 19.79 25.91
N SER A 10 -10.63 21.05 26.18
CA SER A 10 -11.97 21.59 25.89
C SER A 10 -12.22 21.53 24.38
N LEU A 11 -13.45 21.21 23.97
CA LEU A 11 -13.90 21.19 22.59
C LEU A 11 -13.61 22.51 21.84
N GLU A 12 -13.57 23.63 22.56
CA GLU A 12 -13.13 24.94 22.04
C GLU A 12 -11.67 24.99 21.62
N ASN A 13 -10.80 24.30 22.34
CA ASN A 13 -9.36 24.24 22.00
C ASN A 13 -9.09 23.34 20.79
N LEU A 14 -9.88 22.30 20.57
CA LEU A 14 -9.81 21.46 19.38
C LEU A 14 -10.31 22.20 18.13
N SER A 15 -11.40 22.95 18.26
CA SER A 15 -11.92 23.82 17.20
C SER A 15 -10.93 24.93 16.82
N LYS A 16 -10.27 25.54 17.78
CA LYS A 16 -9.24 26.58 17.54
C LYS A 16 -7.97 26.03 16.88
N ARG A 17 -7.59 24.78 17.16
CA ARG A 17 -6.41 24.15 16.53
C ARG A 17 -6.64 23.77 15.06
N ALA A 18 -7.82 23.25 14.72
CA ALA A 18 -8.17 22.92 13.33
C ALA A 18 -8.34 24.17 12.47
N SER A 19 -8.94 25.25 13.02
CA SER A 19 -9.20 26.51 12.28
C SER A 19 -7.95 27.27 11.82
N VAL A 20 -6.77 26.94 12.35
CA VAL A 20 -5.50 27.58 11.94
C VAL A 20 -5.05 27.16 10.53
N TYR A 21 -5.45 25.99 10.08
CA TYR A 21 -5.00 25.42 8.80
C TYR A 21 -6.06 25.46 7.70
N ILE A 22 -7.31 25.75 8.03
CA ILE A 22 -8.41 25.75 7.06
C ILE A 22 -8.74 27.19 6.69
N ASP A 23 -8.96 27.45 5.39
CA ASP A 23 -9.39 28.75 4.90
C ASP A 23 -10.82 29.05 5.40
N PRO A 24 -11.01 30.11 6.22
CA PRO A 24 -12.33 30.44 6.77
C PRO A 24 -13.31 30.91 5.70
N ASP A 25 -12.84 31.40 4.56
CA ASP A 25 -13.66 31.90 3.45
C ASP A 25 -14.00 30.83 2.42
N CYS A 26 -13.60 29.57 2.65
CA CYS A 26 -13.95 28.50 1.74
C CYS A 26 -15.45 28.15 1.83
N ASP A 27 -16.05 27.82 0.69
CA ASP A 27 -17.47 27.41 0.59
C ASP A 27 -17.83 26.27 1.55
N LEU A 28 -16.86 25.45 1.92
CA LEU A 28 -17.02 24.38 2.92
C LEU A 28 -17.40 24.91 4.30
N TYR A 29 -16.86 26.06 4.69
CA TYR A 29 -17.17 26.72 5.96
C TYR A 29 -18.53 27.43 5.90
N LEU A 30 -18.84 28.01 4.75
CA LEU A 30 -20.15 28.64 4.49
C LEU A 30 -21.27 27.59 4.44
N GLU A 31 -21.08 26.45 3.80
CA GLU A 31 -22.03 25.33 3.87
C GLU A 31 -22.26 24.83 5.30
N LEU A 32 -21.22 24.80 6.13
CA LEU A 32 -21.33 24.40 7.54
C LEU A 32 -22.07 25.45 8.39
N GLN A 33 -21.86 26.74 8.15
CA GLN A 33 -22.62 27.82 8.78
C GLN A 33 -24.07 27.84 8.27
N TYR A 34 -24.29 27.58 6.97
CA TYR A 34 -25.63 27.52 6.38
C TYR A 34 -26.46 26.36 6.95
N LEU A 35 -25.84 25.20 7.16
CA LEU A 35 -26.47 24.04 7.80
C LEU A 35 -26.73 24.27 9.30
N GLN A 36 -25.99 25.15 9.98
CA GLN A 36 -26.22 25.54 11.34
C GLN A 36 -27.28 26.65 11.46
N SER A 37 -27.36 27.55 10.47
CA SER A 37 -28.28 28.70 10.47
C SER A 37 -29.61 28.42 9.79
N SER A 38 -29.69 27.49 8.86
CA SER A 38 -30.93 27.14 8.17
C SER A 38 -31.78 26.15 8.93
N ARG A 39 -32.38 26.63 10.04
CA ARG A 39 -33.64 26.07 10.55
C ARG A 39 -34.82 26.33 9.61
N LEU A 40 -34.65 27.03 8.52
CA LEU A 40 -35.71 27.39 7.56
C LEU A 40 -35.10 27.67 6.20
N THR A 41 -35.20 26.80 5.25
CA THR A 41 -35.78 26.97 3.93
C THR A 41 -35.37 25.86 2.97
N LYS A 42 -36.35 25.39 2.26
CA LYS A 42 -36.35 24.37 1.23
C LYS A 42 -35.30 24.67 0.16
N CYS A 43 -34.31 23.77 0.00
CA CYS A 43 -33.69 23.53 -1.28
C CYS A 43 -33.65 22.03 -1.52
N ALA A 44 -34.35 21.64 -2.56
CA ALA A 44 -34.56 20.27 -2.98
C ALA A 44 -33.26 19.73 -3.55
N CYS A 45 -32.66 18.73 -2.95
CA CYS A 45 -31.80 17.68 -3.49
C CYS A 45 -31.12 16.80 -2.43
N PHE A 46 -31.36 17.04 -1.14
CA PHE A 46 -30.92 16.10 -0.10
C PHE A 46 -32.13 15.36 0.46
N ASP A 47 -32.04 14.03 0.53
CA ASP A 47 -33.06 13.11 1.03
C ASP A 47 -33.70 13.59 2.34
N ILE A 48 -34.73 14.43 2.24
CA ILE A 48 -35.64 14.83 3.32
C ILE A 48 -36.45 13.62 3.83
N HIS A 49 -36.47 12.51 3.13
CA HIS A 49 -37.11 11.28 3.58
C HIS A 49 -36.56 10.68 4.87
N LEU A 50 -35.40 11.13 5.36
CA LEU A 50 -34.87 10.72 6.68
C LEU A 50 -35.36 11.59 7.84
N LEU A 51 -36.06 12.70 7.55
CA LEU A 51 -36.56 13.62 8.59
C LEU A 51 -38.04 13.42 8.93
N THR A 52 -38.79 12.61 8.18
CA THR A 52 -40.24 12.41 8.39
C THR A 52 -40.63 11.05 8.94
N SER A 53 -39.70 10.11 9.07
CA SER A 53 -39.95 8.91 9.86
C SER A 53 -39.75 9.24 11.36
N LYS A 54 -40.77 9.08 12.18
CA LYS A 54 -40.76 9.10 13.65
C LYS A 54 -39.90 7.96 14.25
N GLY A 55 -38.70 7.70 13.67
CA GLY A 55 -37.70 6.78 14.19
C GLY A 55 -36.66 7.55 14.99
N LYS A 56 -36.36 7.12 16.22
CA LYS A 56 -35.21 7.61 17.01
C LYS A 56 -34.00 7.71 16.11
N LYS A 57 -33.39 8.91 16.01
CA LYS A 57 -32.07 9.05 15.31
C LYS A 57 -31.16 8.00 15.89
N PRO A 58 -30.54 7.13 15.05
CA PRO A 58 -29.61 6.15 15.58
C PRO A 58 -28.51 6.89 16.34
N ASN A 59 -28.29 6.50 17.60
CA ASN A 59 -27.23 7.09 18.42
C ASN A 59 -25.90 6.81 17.72
N LEU A 60 -25.24 7.87 17.25
CA LEU A 60 -23.90 7.77 16.70
C LEU A 60 -22.96 7.22 17.79
N LYS A 61 -22.15 6.25 17.42
CA LYS A 61 -21.13 5.70 18.31
C LYS A 61 -20.11 6.76 18.68
N SER A 62 -19.73 6.79 19.96
CA SER A 62 -18.66 7.65 20.46
C SER A 62 -17.27 7.11 20.09
N PHE A 63 -16.23 7.91 20.32
CA PHE A 63 -14.84 7.45 20.18
C PHE A 63 -14.55 6.27 21.11
N GLN A 64 -15.02 6.33 22.37
CA GLN A 64 -14.84 5.27 23.36
C GLN A 64 -15.45 3.95 22.92
N ASP A 65 -16.63 3.97 22.28
CA ASP A 65 -17.27 2.79 21.73
C ASP A 65 -16.38 2.12 20.67
N VAL A 66 -15.84 2.92 19.75
CA VAL A 66 -14.97 2.39 18.68
C VAL A 66 -13.65 1.90 19.24
N GLN A 67 -13.03 2.66 20.15
CA GLN A 67 -11.77 2.31 20.80
C GLN A 67 -11.88 0.99 21.57
N SER A 68 -12.99 0.79 22.30
CA SER A 68 -13.25 -0.46 23.00
C SER A 68 -13.30 -1.66 22.07
N LEU A 69 -13.96 -1.51 20.91
CA LEU A 69 -14.02 -2.59 19.90
C LEU A 69 -12.63 -2.93 19.35
N ILE A 70 -11.80 -1.90 19.13
CA ILE A 70 -10.44 -2.05 18.63
C ILE A 70 -9.58 -2.77 19.67
N GLN A 71 -9.60 -2.33 20.94
CA GLN A 71 -8.82 -2.91 22.03
C GLN A 71 -9.24 -4.35 22.33
N GLN A 72 -10.52 -4.68 22.20
CA GLN A 72 -11.04 -6.05 22.35
C GLN A 72 -10.76 -6.95 21.14
N GLY A 73 -10.10 -6.44 20.09
CA GLY A 73 -9.83 -7.21 18.87
C GLY A 73 -11.06 -7.54 18.03
N LYS A 74 -12.20 -6.88 18.27
CA LYS A 74 -13.47 -7.06 17.55
C LYS A 74 -13.46 -6.38 16.19
N LYS A 75 -12.52 -6.78 15.33
CA LYS A 75 -12.27 -6.15 14.02
C LYS A 75 -13.50 -6.09 13.11
N ARG A 76 -14.41 -7.08 13.19
CA ARG A 76 -15.64 -7.09 12.36
C ARG A 76 -16.62 -6.03 12.80
N GLU A 77 -16.86 -5.90 14.09
CA GLU A 77 -17.77 -4.90 14.67
C GLU A 77 -17.24 -3.48 14.43
N ALA A 78 -15.96 -3.25 14.66
CA ALA A 78 -15.31 -1.98 14.35
C ALA A 78 -15.52 -1.55 12.89
N LYS A 79 -15.35 -2.48 11.92
CA LYS A 79 -15.64 -2.20 10.50
C LYS A 79 -17.07 -1.79 10.25
N ILE A 80 -18.04 -2.49 10.85
CA ILE A 80 -19.46 -2.16 10.69
C ILE A 80 -19.73 -0.76 11.23
N VAL A 81 -19.22 -0.44 12.41
CA VAL A 81 -19.38 0.89 13.00
C VAL A 81 -18.79 1.98 12.10
N LEU A 82 -17.56 1.81 11.61
CA LEU A 82 -16.90 2.79 10.74
C LEU A 82 -17.64 3.00 9.41
N ARG A 83 -18.26 1.95 8.86
CA ARG A 83 -18.99 2.01 7.59
C ARG A 83 -20.37 2.62 7.71
N GLU A 84 -21.05 2.39 8.82
CA GLU A 84 -22.47 2.72 9.01
C GLU A 84 -22.69 4.03 9.77
N ASN A 85 -21.81 4.41 10.70
CA ASN A 85 -21.97 5.66 11.44
C ASN A 85 -21.68 6.87 10.56
N SER A 86 -22.70 7.68 10.35
CA SER A 86 -22.62 8.91 9.55
C SER A 86 -22.27 10.10 10.44
N TRP A 87 -21.05 10.13 10.96
CA TRP A 87 -20.56 11.31 11.68
C TRP A 87 -20.53 12.54 10.76
N PRO A 88 -20.96 13.72 11.23
CA PRO A 88 -20.84 14.96 10.46
C PRO A 88 -19.42 15.21 9.96
N THR A 89 -19.27 15.91 8.84
CA THR A 89 -17.97 16.15 8.21
C THR A 89 -16.98 16.81 9.16
N ASN A 90 -17.42 17.79 9.92
CA ASN A 90 -16.64 18.54 10.93
C ASN A 90 -16.65 17.89 12.33
N SER A 91 -17.08 16.64 12.46
CA SER A 91 -17.15 15.99 13.76
C SER A 91 -15.77 15.93 14.44
N PRO A 92 -15.65 16.40 15.69
CA PRO A 92 -14.38 16.39 16.43
C PRO A 92 -13.89 14.98 16.76
N ILE A 93 -14.75 13.96 16.60
CA ILE A 93 -14.37 12.56 16.84
C ILE A 93 -13.12 12.16 16.04
N ARG A 94 -12.90 12.73 14.84
CA ARG A 94 -11.82 12.36 13.94
C ARG A 94 -10.44 12.75 14.45
N SER A 95 -10.36 13.79 15.29
CA SER A 95 -9.09 14.16 15.93
C SER A 95 -8.56 13.09 16.89
N GLN A 96 -9.43 12.23 17.40
CA GLN A 96 -9.06 11.09 18.26
C GLN A 96 -9.13 9.76 17.49
N LEU A 97 -10.15 9.62 16.65
CA LEU A 97 -10.42 8.38 15.92
C LEU A 97 -9.32 8.05 14.89
N TRP A 98 -8.93 9.01 14.05
CA TRP A 98 -7.97 8.75 12.98
C TRP A 98 -6.57 8.45 13.50
N PRO A 99 -6.01 9.18 14.49
CA PRO A 99 -4.76 8.77 15.13
C PRO A 99 -4.82 7.35 15.72
N ALA A 100 -5.93 7.02 16.43
CA ALA A 100 -6.10 5.69 17.01
C ALA A 100 -6.21 4.57 15.94
N LEU A 101 -6.84 4.86 14.79
CA LEU A 101 -6.89 3.92 13.66
C LEU A 101 -5.52 3.73 13.00
N CYS A 102 -4.77 4.81 12.80
CA CYS A 102 -3.43 4.75 12.23
C CYS A 102 -2.43 4.04 13.16
N ALA A 103 -2.49 4.30 14.45
CA ALA A 103 -1.60 3.68 15.45
C ALA A 103 -1.66 2.14 15.47
N GLN A 104 -2.81 1.53 15.06
CA GLN A 104 -2.93 0.07 14.93
C GLN A 104 -1.99 -0.53 13.88
N HIS A 105 -1.46 0.28 12.99
CA HIS A 105 -0.62 -0.13 11.88
C HIS A 105 0.85 0.18 12.12
N HIS A 106 1.17 0.77 13.27
CA HIS A 106 2.55 1.07 13.64
C HIS A 106 3.37 -0.21 13.74
N VAL A 107 4.55 -0.20 13.12
CA VAL A 107 5.50 -1.30 13.13
C VAL A 107 6.76 -0.84 13.86
N GLY A 108 7.15 -1.53 14.91
CA GLY A 108 8.32 -1.22 15.71
C GLY A 108 8.01 -0.57 17.07
N LYS A 109 9.00 0.09 17.66
CA LYS A 109 8.82 0.82 18.92
C LYS A 109 7.99 2.07 18.68
N THR A 110 7.13 2.41 19.64
CA THR A 110 6.37 3.67 19.64
C THR A 110 7.34 4.83 19.46
N MET A 111 7.02 5.76 18.56
CA MET A 111 7.82 6.96 18.39
C MET A 111 7.83 7.74 19.71
N LEU A 112 8.99 8.22 20.09
CA LEU A 112 9.14 9.06 21.29
C LEU A 112 8.45 10.41 21.06
N ASP A 113 7.91 10.98 22.12
CA ASP A 113 7.39 12.35 22.10
C ASP A 113 8.51 13.30 21.66
N GLY A 114 8.19 14.22 20.75
CA GLY A 114 9.16 15.16 20.20
C GLY A 114 10.00 14.63 19.03
N PHE A 115 9.96 13.33 18.71
CA PHE A 115 10.73 12.75 17.60
C PHE A 115 10.51 13.49 16.27
N TYR A 116 9.30 13.89 15.99
CA TYR A 116 8.99 14.66 14.79
C TYR A 116 9.75 15.99 14.75
N TRP A 117 9.79 16.73 15.86
CA TRP A 117 10.45 18.02 15.95
C TRP A 117 11.97 17.92 15.87
N ASP A 118 12.54 16.83 16.37
CA ASP A 118 13.96 16.52 16.20
C ASP A 118 14.28 16.32 14.71
N MET A 119 13.42 15.57 13.99
CA MET A 119 13.56 15.38 12.54
C MET A 119 13.36 16.69 11.76
N VAL A 120 12.39 17.52 12.13
CA VAL A 120 12.20 18.86 11.54
C VAL A 120 13.46 19.69 11.69
N ASN A 121 14.02 19.73 12.91
CA ASN A 121 15.25 20.48 13.17
C ASN A 121 16.44 19.92 12.38
N GLN A 122 16.51 18.62 12.21
CA GLN A 122 17.56 17.97 11.41
C GLN A 122 17.47 18.32 9.92
N VAL A 123 16.25 18.39 9.37
CA VAL A 123 16.00 18.67 7.94
C VAL A 123 16.08 20.16 7.62
N PHE A 124 15.56 21.03 8.50
CA PHE A 124 15.39 22.45 8.24
C PHE A 124 16.29 23.36 9.07
N GLY A 125 16.98 22.82 10.07
CA GLY A 125 17.82 23.60 11.01
C GLY A 125 17.04 24.44 12.03
N THR A 126 15.70 24.40 11.97
CA THR A 126 14.78 25.14 12.84
C THR A 126 13.43 24.46 12.90
N THR A 127 12.72 24.66 14.02
CA THR A 127 11.33 24.19 14.18
C THR A 127 10.31 25.21 13.65
N GLU A 128 10.74 26.42 13.32
CA GLU A 128 9.87 27.42 12.72
C GLU A 128 9.56 27.08 11.25
N LEU A 129 8.40 27.53 10.76
CA LEU A 129 8.05 27.36 9.36
C LEU A 129 8.93 28.29 8.51
N PRO A 130 9.60 27.77 7.47
CA PRO A 130 10.39 28.62 6.57
C PRO A 130 9.50 29.64 5.86
N GLU A 131 10.00 30.87 5.69
CA GLU A 131 9.33 31.90 4.89
C GLU A 131 9.31 31.55 3.39
N LYS A 132 10.35 30.85 2.94
CA LYS A 132 10.47 30.38 1.55
C LYS A 132 9.68 29.09 1.33
N PRO A 133 9.12 28.90 0.13
CA PRO A 133 8.45 27.64 -0.22
C PRO A 133 9.39 26.43 0.01
N ILE A 134 8.86 25.42 0.64
CA ILE A 134 9.55 24.15 0.86
C ILE A 134 9.55 23.37 -0.46
N MET A 135 10.73 22.92 -0.89
CA MET A 135 10.84 22.04 -2.05
C MET A 135 10.37 20.64 -1.68
N LEU A 136 9.34 20.16 -2.38
CA LEU A 136 8.79 18.84 -2.16
C LEU A 136 9.77 17.75 -2.64
N PRO A 137 9.78 16.57 -1.97
CA PRO A 137 10.56 15.44 -2.41
C PRO A 137 10.20 14.98 -3.83
N PRO A 138 11.16 14.43 -4.61
CA PRO A 138 10.94 14.03 -6.02
C PRO A 138 9.85 12.97 -6.23
N PHE A 139 9.47 12.24 -5.19
CA PHE A 139 8.41 11.24 -5.26
C PHE A 139 7.00 11.83 -5.24
N VAL A 140 6.86 13.13 -4.96
CA VAL A 140 5.60 13.87 -4.99
C VAL A 140 5.45 14.55 -6.34
N ASP A 141 4.36 14.25 -7.01
CA ASP A 141 3.98 14.95 -8.23
C ASP A 141 3.21 16.24 -7.86
N SER A 142 3.72 17.38 -8.29
CA SER A 142 3.12 18.69 -7.99
C SER A 142 1.68 18.82 -8.52
N THR A 143 1.34 18.11 -9.59
CA THR A 143 -0.02 18.09 -10.16
C THR A 143 -1.04 17.39 -9.24
N HIS A 144 -0.56 16.61 -8.31
CA HIS A 144 -1.35 15.83 -7.38
C HIS A 144 -1.39 16.41 -5.95
N CYS A 145 -0.83 17.59 -5.73
CA CYS A 145 -0.84 18.27 -4.44
C CYS A 145 -2.20 18.94 -4.18
N LEU A 146 -3.17 18.14 -3.71
CA LEU A 146 -4.51 18.61 -3.38
C LEU A 146 -4.53 19.19 -1.95
N PRO A 147 -4.73 20.50 -1.77
CA PRO A 147 -4.67 21.15 -0.47
C PRO A 147 -5.99 21.08 0.33
N TYR A 148 -7.10 20.70 -0.27
CA TYR A 148 -8.44 20.63 0.35
C TYR A 148 -8.78 21.84 1.23
N HIS A 149 -8.63 23.05 0.68
CA HIS A 149 -8.89 24.32 1.40
C HIS A 149 -7.99 24.60 2.62
N LEU A 150 -6.80 24.00 2.66
CA LEU A 150 -5.79 24.42 3.62
C LEU A 150 -5.33 25.86 3.33
N THR A 151 -5.15 26.66 4.39
CA THR A 151 -4.54 27.98 4.31
C THR A 151 -3.12 27.90 3.74
N ARG A 152 -2.54 29.06 3.37
CA ARG A 152 -1.12 29.12 2.98
C ARG A 152 -0.21 28.50 4.06
N LYS A 153 -0.48 28.77 5.33
CA LYS A 153 0.24 28.17 6.47
C LYS A 153 0.01 26.66 6.53
N GLY A 154 -1.23 26.20 6.37
CA GLY A 154 -1.56 24.78 6.37
C GLY A 154 -0.88 24.01 5.24
N ARG A 155 -0.74 24.61 4.06
CA ARG A 155 0.02 24.03 2.93
C ARG A 155 1.51 23.94 3.24
N ALA A 156 2.11 24.98 3.81
CA ALA A 156 3.51 24.94 4.23
C ALA A 156 3.77 23.87 5.30
N VAL A 157 2.80 23.64 6.19
CA VAL A 157 2.85 22.53 7.15
C VAL A 157 2.77 21.17 6.44
N ALA A 158 1.87 21.00 5.46
CA ALA A 158 1.79 19.78 4.66
C ALA A 158 3.10 19.49 3.92
N ASP A 159 3.68 20.54 3.29
CA ASP A 159 4.97 20.45 2.59
C ASP A 159 6.07 20.00 3.56
N ARG A 160 6.10 20.54 4.78
CA ARG A 160 7.08 20.17 5.81
C ARG A 160 6.92 18.73 6.27
N VAL A 161 5.70 18.30 6.59
CA VAL A 161 5.42 16.92 7.00
C VAL A 161 5.85 15.93 5.90
N VAL A 162 5.52 16.21 4.65
CA VAL A 162 5.88 15.35 3.51
C VAL A 162 7.39 15.30 3.29
N SER A 163 8.09 16.43 3.46
CA SER A 163 9.55 16.51 3.32
C SER A 163 10.26 15.73 4.43
N VAL A 164 9.81 15.87 5.68
CA VAL A 164 10.36 15.10 6.81
C VAL A 164 10.09 13.60 6.63
N LEU A 165 8.90 13.23 6.17
CA LEU A 165 8.57 11.84 5.90
C LEU A 165 9.46 11.25 4.79
N GLY A 166 9.73 12.02 3.74
CA GLY A 166 10.64 11.61 2.67
C GLY A 166 12.07 11.42 3.15
N TYR A 167 12.54 12.27 4.06
CA TYR A 167 13.84 12.12 4.70
C TYR A 167 13.91 10.86 5.57
N ALA A 168 12.88 10.60 6.37
CA ALA A 168 12.81 9.44 7.25
C ALA A 168 12.58 8.10 6.50
N CYS A 169 12.00 8.14 5.30
CA CYS A 169 11.63 6.97 4.50
C CYS A 169 12.24 7.06 3.09
N PRO A 170 13.55 6.87 2.92
CA PRO A 170 14.23 7.01 1.62
C PRO A 170 13.78 6.00 0.56
N ASP A 171 13.10 4.93 0.95
CA ASP A 171 12.57 3.91 0.04
C ASP A 171 11.37 4.39 -0.77
N ILE A 172 10.78 5.54 -0.43
CA ILE A 172 9.67 6.11 -1.18
C ILE A 172 10.23 6.78 -2.44
N THR A 173 9.93 6.19 -3.60
CA THR A 173 10.38 6.70 -4.90
C THR A 173 9.26 7.27 -5.76
N TYR A 174 8.01 6.91 -5.49
CA TYR A 174 6.81 7.44 -6.16
C TYR A 174 5.58 7.22 -5.28
N SER A 175 4.97 8.30 -4.81
CA SER A 175 3.82 8.24 -3.90
C SER A 175 2.85 9.41 -4.13
N PRO A 176 2.05 9.38 -5.20
CA PRO A 176 1.18 10.50 -5.57
C PRO A 176 0.05 10.74 -4.54
N THR A 177 -0.39 9.71 -3.82
CA THR A 177 -1.48 9.82 -2.85
C THR A 177 -1.04 10.31 -1.47
N LEU A 178 0.27 10.43 -1.23
CA LEU A 178 0.83 10.78 0.07
C LEU A 178 0.46 12.21 0.47
N TYR A 179 0.66 13.18 -0.43
CA TYR A 179 0.34 14.59 -0.17
C TYR A 179 -1.16 14.82 0.10
N PRO A 180 -2.09 14.35 -0.74
CA PRO A 180 -3.52 14.48 -0.46
C PRO A 180 -3.95 13.90 0.89
N ILE A 181 -3.44 12.74 1.27
CA ILE A 181 -3.78 12.11 2.56
C ILE A 181 -3.23 12.93 3.72
N THR A 182 -2.02 13.47 3.62
CA THR A 182 -1.44 14.40 4.58
C THR A 182 -2.33 15.65 4.75
N SER A 183 -2.76 16.24 3.64
CA SER A 183 -3.63 17.42 3.64
C SER A 183 -4.98 17.14 4.32
N ILE A 184 -5.58 15.97 4.09
CA ILE A 184 -6.85 15.57 4.74
C ILE A 184 -6.65 15.41 6.27
N LEU A 185 -5.55 14.81 6.70
CA LEU A 185 -5.27 14.62 8.12
C LEU A 185 -5.14 15.95 8.86
N LEU A 186 -4.47 16.94 8.25
CA LEU A 186 -4.28 18.27 8.83
C LEU A 186 -5.58 19.05 9.09
N HIS A 187 -6.72 18.63 8.53
CA HIS A 187 -8.03 19.17 8.88
C HIS A 187 -8.47 18.81 10.32
N PHE A 188 -7.93 17.73 10.89
CA PHE A 188 -8.47 17.17 12.13
C PHE A 188 -7.42 17.02 13.24
N MET A 189 -6.14 17.22 12.95
CA MET A 189 -5.08 16.99 13.92
C MET A 189 -3.90 17.94 13.75
N SER A 190 -3.02 17.97 14.74
CA SER A 190 -1.79 18.75 14.72
C SER A 190 -0.78 18.19 13.71
N GLU A 191 0.23 18.98 13.41
CA GLU A 191 1.32 18.64 12.51
C GLU A 191 2.06 17.36 12.94
N GLU A 192 2.43 17.27 14.22
CA GLU A 192 3.13 16.11 14.79
C GLU A 192 2.26 14.84 14.74
N GLU A 193 0.97 14.93 15.11
CA GLU A 193 0.03 13.82 15.00
C GLU A 193 -0.16 13.37 13.55
N CYS A 194 -0.21 14.31 12.62
CA CYS A 194 -0.29 14.03 11.20
C CYS A 194 0.94 13.25 10.71
N TYR A 195 2.15 13.67 11.10
CA TYR A 195 3.38 12.93 10.78
C TYR A 195 3.33 11.50 11.34
N HIS A 196 2.95 11.32 12.60
CA HIS A 196 2.85 9.99 13.23
C HIS A 196 1.83 9.09 12.51
N CYS A 197 0.69 9.65 12.10
CA CYS A 197 -0.29 8.94 11.28
C CYS A 197 0.31 8.51 9.94
N MET A 198 0.94 9.43 9.22
CA MET A 198 1.54 9.15 7.92
C MET A 198 2.65 8.11 8.00
N ALA A 199 3.54 8.22 8.98
CA ALA A 199 4.60 7.23 9.23
C ALA A 199 4.01 5.84 9.52
N SER A 200 2.92 5.76 10.30
CA SER A 200 2.21 4.51 10.57
C SER A 200 1.53 3.92 9.33
N LEU A 201 1.13 4.73 8.36
CA LEU A 201 0.52 4.27 7.10
C LEU A 201 1.55 3.84 6.05
N VAL A 202 2.76 4.37 6.11
CA VAL A 202 3.86 4.03 5.20
C VAL A 202 4.59 2.76 5.65
N ALA A 203 4.74 2.53 6.96
CA ALA A 203 5.52 1.43 7.53
C ALA A 203 5.01 0.00 7.21
N PRO A 204 3.70 -0.31 7.11
CA PRO A 204 3.23 -1.69 6.98
C PRO A 204 3.56 -2.32 5.63
N LYS A 205 4.26 -3.46 5.63
CA LYS A 205 4.53 -4.26 4.42
C LYS A 205 3.34 -5.16 4.01
N GLU A 206 2.59 -5.67 4.97
CA GLU A 206 1.49 -6.63 4.71
C GLU A 206 0.18 -5.97 4.24
N LYS A 207 -0.06 -4.72 4.61
CA LYS A 207 -1.28 -3.99 4.33
C LYS A 207 -0.96 -2.66 3.67
N VAL A 208 -1.19 -2.59 2.37
CA VAL A 208 -0.94 -1.37 1.59
C VAL A 208 -1.98 -0.30 1.93
N PHE A 209 -1.52 0.84 2.39
CA PHE A 209 -2.27 2.08 2.52
C PHE A 209 -1.86 3.06 1.42
N ILE A 210 -0.57 3.30 1.31
CA ILE A 210 0.04 4.26 0.40
C ILE A 210 1.06 3.51 -0.45
N THR A 211 1.03 3.72 -1.75
CA THR A 211 2.02 3.16 -2.67
C THR A 211 3.31 3.95 -2.57
N GLN A 212 4.44 3.27 -2.59
CA GLN A 212 5.77 3.88 -2.39
C GLN A 212 6.63 3.83 -3.63
N THR A 213 6.21 3.10 -4.65
CA THR A 213 6.95 2.95 -5.90
C THR A 213 6.02 3.04 -7.11
N LYS A 214 6.58 3.42 -8.26
CA LYS A 214 5.86 3.50 -9.53
C LYS A 214 5.26 2.15 -9.93
N LEU A 215 5.99 1.07 -9.69
CA LEU A 215 5.50 -0.29 -9.93
C LEU A 215 4.28 -0.61 -9.07
N LEU A 216 4.33 -0.34 -7.75
CA LEU A 216 3.20 -0.59 -6.87
C LEU A 216 1.98 0.26 -7.26
N TYR A 217 2.17 1.49 -7.69
CA TYR A 217 1.08 2.31 -8.22
C TYR A 217 0.46 1.66 -9.47
N GLU A 218 1.29 1.18 -10.39
CA GLU A 218 0.83 0.44 -11.57
C GLU A 218 0.05 -0.82 -11.20
N VAL A 219 0.51 -1.57 -10.21
CA VAL A 219 -0.21 -2.74 -9.66
C VAL A 219 -1.60 -2.34 -9.18
N THR A 220 -1.75 -1.19 -8.52
CA THR A 220 -3.05 -0.78 -7.97
C THR A 220 -4.08 -0.51 -9.07
N TRP A 221 -3.77 0.29 -10.09
CA TRP A 221 -4.75 0.60 -11.11
C TRP A 221 -5.09 -0.62 -11.99
N LYS A 222 -4.11 -1.49 -12.28
CA LYS A 222 -4.37 -2.76 -12.98
C LYS A 222 -5.23 -3.70 -12.14
N THR A 223 -5.06 -3.68 -10.83
CA THR A 223 -5.91 -4.44 -9.90
C THR A 223 -7.35 -3.94 -9.94
N VAL A 224 -7.57 -2.62 -9.86
CA VAL A 224 -8.91 -2.03 -9.99
C VAL A 224 -9.55 -2.43 -11.31
N MET A 225 -8.84 -2.31 -12.41
CA MET A 225 -9.35 -2.67 -13.73
C MET A 225 -9.78 -4.15 -13.80
N GLN A 226 -8.96 -5.07 -13.28
CA GLN A 226 -9.29 -6.50 -13.28
C GLN A 226 -10.51 -6.79 -12.40
N ILE A 227 -10.60 -6.18 -11.23
CA ILE A 227 -11.73 -6.34 -10.33
C ILE A 227 -12.99 -5.74 -10.97
N ALA A 228 -12.89 -4.58 -11.62
CA ALA A 228 -13.99 -3.91 -12.29
C ALA A 228 -14.54 -4.73 -13.45
N LYS A 229 -13.70 -5.36 -14.27
CA LYS A 229 -14.12 -6.28 -15.35
C LYS A 229 -15.01 -7.42 -14.85
N LYS A 230 -14.88 -7.84 -13.60
CA LYS A 230 -15.69 -8.89 -13.00
C LYS A 230 -16.92 -8.37 -12.26
N HIS A 231 -16.78 -7.33 -11.44
CA HIS A 231 -17.78 -6.89 -10.47
C HIS A 231 -18.59 -5.66 -10.94
N ALA A 232 -18.12 -4.95 -11.96
CA ALA A 232 -18.77 -3.80 -12.59
C ALA A 232 -18.79 -3.95 -14.12
N LYS A 233 -19.04 -5.17 -14.62
CA LYS A 233 -18.91 -5.55 -16.04
C LYS A 233 -19.66 -4.60 -16.98
N SER A 234 -20.91 -4.27 -16.67
CA SER A 234 -21.73 -3.37 -17.51
C SER A 234 -21.11 -1.97 -17.63
N ALA A 235 -20.60 -1.42 -16.52
CA ALA A 235 -19.94 -0.12 -16.51
C ALA A 235 -18.63 -0.14 -17.31
N VAL A 236 -17.84 -1.20 -17.17
CA VAL A 236 -16.57 -1.36 -17.93
C VAL A 236 -16.85 -1.52 -19.42
N ASN A 237 -17.84 -2.33 -19.80
CA ASN A 237 -18.22 -2.48 -21.20
C ASN A 237 -18.71 -1.15 -21.79
N TYR A 238 -19.55 -0.41 -21.06
CA TYR A 238 -20.00 0.91 -21.46
C TYR A 238 -18.82 1.87 -21.71
N LEU A 239 -17.89 2.00 -20.74
CA LEU A 239 -16.70 2.80 -20.92
C LEU A 239 -15.85 2.35 -22.12
N SER A 240 -15.70 1.05 -22.32
CA SER A 240 -14.96 0.52 -23.49
C SER A 240 -15.60 0.88 -24.82
N THR A 241 -16.95 0.93 -24.89
CA THR A 241 -17.64 1.37 -26.11
C THR A 241 -17.50 2.89 -26.34
N MET A 242 -17.34 3.67 -25.28
CA MET A 242 -17.16 5.12 -25.37
C MET A 242 -15.73 5.53 -25.77
N CYS A 243 -14.75 4.66 -25.61
CA CYS A 243 -13.34 4.96 -25.88
C CYS A 243 -12.96 5.07 -27.37
N ASN A 244 -13.87 4.91 -28.33
CA ASN A 244 -13.62 5.09 -29.77
C ASN A 244 -12.32 4.44 -30.29
N GLY A 245 -12.00 3.21 -29.82
CA GLY A 245 -10.77 2.49 -30.18
C GLY A 245 -9.54 2.82 -29.35
N GLN A 246 -9.60 3.79 -28.44
CA GLN A 246 -8.56 4.00 -27.42
C GLN A 246 -8.60 2.88 -26.37
N LYS A 247 -7.47 2.63 -25.74
CA LYS A 247 -7.40 1.61 -24.69
C LYS A 247 -8.11 2.15 -23.43
N PRO A 248 -9.14 1.45 -22.90
CA PRO A 248 -9.84 1.88 -21.68
C PRO A 248 -8.94 1.86 -20.43
N GLU A 249 -7.69 1.45 -20.59
CA GLU A 249 -6.70 1.39 -19.52
C GLU A 249 -6.31 2.78 -19.01
N SER A 250 -6.29 3.81 -19.89
CA SER A 250 -5.97 5.20 -19.51
C SER A 250 -6.90 5.71 -18.42
N ILE A 251 -8.20 5.43 -18.52
CA ILE A 251 -9.20 5.82 -17.52
C ILE A 251 -8.86 5.27 -16.14
N PHE A 252 -8.36 4.03 -16.07
CA PHE A 252 -8.03 3.38 -14.80
C PHE A 252 -6.70 3.86 -14.20
N MET A 253 -5.81 4.47 -14.97
CA MET A 253 -4.55 5.00 -14.44
C MET A 253 -4.80 6.07 -13.37
N ASP A 254 -5.87 6.84 -13.52
CA ASP A 254 -6.25 7.93 -12.61
C ASP A 254 -7.29 7.53 -11.55
N TRP A 255 -7.48 6.25 -11.31
CA TRP A 255 -8.52 5.71 -10.44
C TRP A 255 -8.55 6.28 -9.02
N CYS A 256 -7.38 6.59 -8.43
CA CYS A 256 -7.30 7.22 -7.11
C CYS A 256 -7.90 8.63 -7.11
N TRP A 257 -7.80 9.31 -8.26
CA TRP A 257 -8.26 10.69 -8.40
C TRP A 257 -9.76 10.81 -8.54
N TRP A 258 -10.47 9.75 -8.90
CA TRP A 258 -11.94 9.71 -8.79
C TRP A 258 -12.38 9.91 -7.35
N ILE A 259 -11.57 9.44 -6.38
CA ILE A 259 -11.83 9.54 -4.94
C ILE A 259 -11.21 10.82 -4.38
N LEU A 260 -9.88 10.94 -4.47
CA LEU A 260 -9.13 12.01 -3.81
C LEU A 260 -9.38 13.38 -4.46
N GLY A 261 -9.43 13.46 -5.78
CA GLY A 261 -9.63 14.72 -6.51
C GLY A 261 -11.07 14.97 -6.96
N GLY A 262 -11.87 13.91 -7.08
CA GLY A 262 -13.22 13.97 -7.65
C GLY A 262 -14.33 14.09 -6.62
N LEU A 263 -14.29 13.33 -5.53
CA LEU A 263 -15.39 13.33 -4.57
C LEU A 263 -15.49 14.63 -3.76
N PRO A 264 -16.71 15.12 -3.50
CA PRO A 264 -16.93 16.19 -2.53
C PRO A 264 -16.35 15.84 -1.16
N PHE A 265 -15.84 16.83 -0.44
CA PHE A 265 -15.14 16.62 0.83
C PHE A 265 -15.94 15.80 1.87
N PRO A 266 -17.28 15.98 2.03
CA PRO A 266 -18.07 15.13 2.92
C PRO A 266 -18.04 13.63 2.56
N HIS A 267 -17.99 13.29 1.27
CA HIS A 267 -17.85 11.90 0.80
C HIS A 267 -16.45 11.38 1.10
N LEU A 268 -15.44 12.19 0.78
CA LEU A 268 -14.05 11.84 0.99
C LEU A 268 -13.75 11.54 2.46
N VAL A 269 -14.17 12.40 3.39
CA VAL A 269 -13.98 12.21 4.83
C VAL A 269 -14.60 10.88 5.30
N ARG A 270 -15.79 10.54 4.81
CA ARG A 270 -16.43 9.25 5.15
C ARG A 270 -15.71 8.05 4.57
N VAL A 271 -15.14 8.17 3.38
CA VAL A 271 -14.27 7.13 2.81
C VAL A 271 -13.02 6.97 3.66
N MET A 272 -12.41 8.07 4.13
CA MET A 272 -11.21 8.04 4.96
C MET A 272 -11.46 7.43 6.35
N ASP A 273 -12.65 7.60 6.95
CA ASP A 273 -13.04 6.90 8.20
C ASP A 273 -12.86 5.37 8.07
N CYS A 274 -13.16 4.81 6.90
CA CYS A 274 -12.97 3.38 6.63
C CYS A 274 -11.53 3.05 6.19
N PHE A 275 -10.91 3.94 5.41
CA PHE A 275 -9.60 3.74 4.83
C PHE A 275 -8.51 3.57 5.89
N PHE A 276 -8.47 4.42 6.92
CA PHE A 276 -7.46 4.34 7.98
C PHE A 276 -7.52 3.04 8.79
N HIS A 277 -8.64 2.32 8.75
CA HIS A 277 -8.76 1.01 9.36
C HIS A 277 -8.49 -0.16 8.40
N GLU A 278 -9.02 -0.08 7.17
CA GLU A 278 -9.05 -1.21 6.23
C GLU A 278 -8.00 -1.12 5.10
N GLY A 279 -7.38 0.03 4.88
CA GLY A 279 -6.35 0.25 3.85
C GLY A 279 -6.93 0.48 2.45
N ILE A 280 -6.07 0.38 1.44
CA ILE A 280 -6.38 0.66 0.02
C ILE A 280 -7.56 -0.15 -0.54
N LYS A 281 -7.93 -1.26 0.11
CA LYS A 281 -9.09 -2.08 -0.27
C LYS A 281 -10.42 -1.30 -0.21
N VAL A 282 -10.48 -0.26 0.62
CA VAL A 282 -11.62 0.66 0.67
C VAL A 282 -11.71 1.44 -0.63
N PHE A 283 -10.60 1.98 -1.10
CA PHE A 283 -10.55 2.71 -2.37
C PHE A 283 -10.98 1.82 -3.53
N TYR A 284 -10.54 0.56 -3.59
CA TYR A 284 -11.00 -0.38 -4.62
C TYR A 284 -12.52 -0.56 -4.62
N ARG A 285 -13.13 -0.70 -3.44
CA ARG A 285 -14.59 -0.83 -3.32
C ARG A 285 -15.32 0.45 -3.72
N VAL A 286 -14.80 1.60 -3.31
CA VAL A 286 -15.39 2.91 -3.62
C VAL A 286 -15.29 3.19 -5.13
N SER A 287 -14.16 2.88 -5.76
CA SER A 287 -13.99 3.03 -7.21
C SER A 287 -14.98 2.17 -8.00
N LEU A 288 -15.21 0.92 -7.57
CA LEU A 288 -16.25 0.08 -8.18
C LEU A 288 -17.65 0.66 -7.96
N ALA A 289 -17.93 1.19 -6.78
CA ALA A 289 -19.23 1.85 -6.52
C ALA A 289 -19.41 3.08 -7.41
N ILE A 290 -18.38 3.88 -7.60
CA ILE A 290 -18.39 5.03 -8.53
C ILE A 290 -18.70 4.54 -9.95
N LEU A 291 -18.03 3.52 -10.46
CA LEU A 291 -18.30 2.95 -11.79
C LEU A 291 -19.74 2.46 -11.94
N ILE A 292 -20.26 1.75 -10.95
CA ILE A 292 -21.64 1.22 -10.96
C ILE A 292 -22.66 2.38 -10.93
N LEU A 293 -22.42 3.38 -10.10
CA LEU A 293 -23.29 4.54 -9.97
C LEU A 293 -23.24 5.43 -11.22
N PHE A 294 -22.05 5.64 -11.78
CA PHE A 294 -21.87 6.35 -13.04
C PHE A 294 -22.67 5.69 -14.16
N HIS A 295 -22.44 4.39 -14.39
CA HIS A 295 -23.17 3.66 -15.42
C HIS A 295 -24.68 3.74 -15.23
N LYS A 296 -25.17 3.53 -14.00
CA LYS A 296 -26.59 3.64 -13.70
C LYS A 296 -27.15 5.04 -13.99
N HIS A 297 -26.35 6.08 -13.74
CA HIS A 297 -26.78 7.47 -13.92
C HIS A 297 -26.82 7.84 -15.41
N VAL A 298 -25.78 7.53 -16.16
CA VAL A 298 -25.70 7.88 -17.59
C VAL A 298 -26.62 7.05 -18.48
N THR A 299 -27.02 5.83 -18.04
CA THR A 299 -27.97 4.96 -18.75
C THR A 299 -29.41 5.16 -18.29
N SER A 300 -29.66 6.06 -17.36
CA SER A 300 -31.02 6.40 -16.92
C SER A 300 -31.78 7.15 -18.00
N SER A 301 -33.07 6.89 -18.14
CA SER A 301 -33.96 7.59 -19.09
C SER A 301 -34.04 9.10 -18.88
N ASN A 302 -33.70 9.57 -17.68
CA ASN A 302 -33.70 10.99 -17.32
C ASN A 302 -32.27 11.56 -17.22
N SER A 303 -31.31 10.95 -17.92
CA SER A 303 -29.91 11.40 -17.87
C SER A 303 -29.75 12.69 -18.67
N GLU A 304 -29.15 13.69 -18.05
CA GLU A 304 -28.69 14.93 -18.70
C GLU A 304 -27.34 14.75 -19.44
N TRP A 305 -26.77 13.56 -19.37
CA TRP A 305 -25.48 13.25 -19.97
C TRP A 305 -25.64 12.92 -21.47
N ASP A 306 -25.04 13.76 -22.29
CA ASP A 306 -24.92 13.50 -23.70
C ASP A 306 -23.86 12.43 -23.99
N THR A 307 -24.25 11.40 -24.74
CA THR A 307 -23.37 10.30 -25.13
C THR A 307 -22.17 10.76 -25.94
N ASP A 308 -22.36 11.75 -26.81
CA ASP A 308 -21.27 12.25 -27.65
C ASP A 308 -20.32 13.16 -26.86
N ALA A 309 -20.82 13.89 -25.88
CA ALA A 309 -19.97 14.62 -24.94
C ALA A 309 -19.10 13.67 -24.11
N ILE A 310 -19.63 12.51 -23.68
CA ILE A 310 -18.85 11.48 -22.96
C ILE A 310 -17.76 10.90 -23.87
N LYS A 311 -18.08 10.58 -25.14
CA LYS A 311 -17.09 10.04 -26.09
C LYS A 311 -15.96 11.01 -26.40
N ASN A 312 -16.27 12.30 -26.48
CA ASN A 312 -15.28 13.33 -26.79
C ASN A 312 -14.34 13.64 -25.61
N ASP A 313 -14.78 13.39 -24.38
CA ASP A 313 -14.01 13.69 -23.18
C ASP A 313 -14.16 12.56 -22.13
N ILE A 314 -13.83 11.35 -22.53
CA ILE A 314 -14.01 10.16 -21.72
C ILE A 314 -13.14 10.16 -20.45
N ASP A 315 -11.94 10.73 -20.51
CA ASP A 315 -11.00 10.78 -19.38
C ASP A 315 -11.52 11.68 -18.26
N ASN A 316 -12.27 12.75 -18.60
CA ASN A 316 -12.88 13.65 -17.62
C ASN A 316 -14.31 13.27 -17.21
N ALA A 317 -14.94 12.29 -17.86
CA ALA A 317 -16.32 11.91 -17.56
C ALA A 317 -16.48 11.40 -16.11
N LEU A 318 -15.61 10.51 -15.65
CA LEU A 318 -15.65 10.01 -14.27
C LEU A 318 -15.27 11.09 -13.22
N PRO A 319 -14.20 11.87 -13.39
CA PRO A 319 -13.94 13.01 -12.51
C PRO A 319 -15.10 14.01 -12.41
N LYS A 320 -15.74 14.35 -13.53
CA LYS A 320 -16.92 15.25 -13.57
C LYS A 320 -18.11 14.63 -12.82
N PHE A 321 -18.38 13.34 -13.03
CA PHE A 321 -19.42 12.63 -12.28
C PHE A 321 -19.14 12.63 -10.79
N CYS A 322 -17.89 12.37 -10.37
CA CYS A 322 -17.52 12.34 -8.96
C CYS A 322 -17.73 13.68 -8.27
N LYS A 323 -17.39 14.80 -8.94
CA LYS A 323 -17.60 16.17 -8.41
C LYS A 323 -19.07 16.44 -8.08
N ASN A 324 -19.98 15.92 -8.90
CA ASN A 324 -21.43 16.10 -8.78
C ASN A 324 -22.14 14.79 -8.45
N ILE A 325 -21.53 13.93 -7.64
CA ILE A 325 -22.07 12.59 -7.38
C ILE A 325 -23.50 12.66 -6.77
N PRO A 326 -24.51 12.07 -7.45
CA PRO A 326 -25.93 12.26 -7.09
C PRO A 326 -26.40 11.32 -5.96
N VAL A 327 -25.50 10.99 -5.03
CA VAL A 327 -25.82 10.13 -3.89
C VAL A 327 -25.14 10.64 -2.62
N SER A 328 -25.74 10.40 -1.46
CA SER A 328 -25.15 10.76 -0.18
C SER A 328 -23.91 9.90 0.14
N PRO A 329 -22.98 10.38 1.01
CA PRO A 329 -21.82 9.60 1.48
C PRO A 329 -22.19 8.22 2.02
N ALA A 330 -23.27 8.13 2.79
CA ALA A 330 -23.76 6.87 3.33
C ALA A 330 -24.22 5.90 2.23
N LYS A 331 -24.87 6.41 1.17
CA LYS A 331 -25.28 5.60 0.02
C LYS A 331 -24.08 5.11 -0.79
N LEU A 332 -23.07 5.97 -0.99
CA LEU A 332 -21.83 5.58 -1.66
C LEU A 332 -21.15 4.41 -0.93
N LEU A 333 -20.93 4.54 0.39
CA LEU A 333 -20.31 3.49 1.19
C LEU A 333 -21.15 2.22 1.22
N ARG A 334 -22.48 2.33 1.37
CA ARG A 334 -23.37 1.18 1.31
C ARG A 334 -23.25 0.45 -0.03
N THR A 335 -23.21 1.18 -1.15
CA THR A 335 -23.00 0.60 -2.48
C THR A 335 -21.64 -0.11 -2.53
N ALA A 336 -20.56 0.53 -2.07
CA ALA A 336 -19.22 -0.02 -2.08
C ALA A 336 -19.07 -1.32 -1.27
N PHE A 337 -19.70 -1.36 -0.08
CA PHE A 337 -19.58 -2.52 0.80
C PHE A 337 -20.63 -3.61 0.53
N SER A 338 -21.68 -3.34 -0.24
CA SER A 338 -22.68 -4.33 -0.67
C SER A 338 -22.27 -5.16 -1.90
N ILE A 339 -21.15 -4.83 -2.56
CA ILE A 339 -20.65 -5.58 -3.73
C ILE A 339 -20.37 -7.02 -3.32
N ARG A 340 -21.15 -7.96 -3.89
CA ARG A 340 -21.07 -9.39 -3.56
C ARG A 340 -19.77 -10.01 -4.09
N ALA A 341 -19.31 -11.08 -3.43
CA ALA A 341 -18.13 -11.87 -3.80
C ALA A 341 -16.81 -11.07 -3.92
N LEU A 342 -16.76 -9.85 -3.40
CA LEU A 342 -15.56 -9.00 -3.33
C LEU A 342 -14.95 -9.08 -1.93
N SER A 343 -14.36 -10.23 -1.57
CA SER A 343 -13.69 -10.41 -0.29
C SER A 343 -12.32 -9.73 -0.25
N SER A 344 -11.84 -9.41 0.95
CA SER A 344 -10.46 -8.90 1.12
C SER A 344 -9.42 -9.88 0.61
N THR A 345 -9.63 -11.17 0.82
CA THR A 345 -8.75 -12.25 0.31
C THR A 345 -8.74 -12.28 -1.22
N TYR A 346 -9.90 -12.12 -1.87
CA TYR A 346 -9.98 -12.04 -3.32
C TYR A 346 -9.21 -10.83 -3.87
N ILE A 347 -9.41 -9.65 -3.27
CA ILE A 347 -8.67 -8.42 -3.66
C ILE A 347 -7.17 -8.64 -3.52
N SER A 348 -6.71 -9.18 -2.39
CA SER A 348 -5.27 -9.46 -2.17
C SER A 348 -4.71 -10.44 -3.20
N ARG A 349 -5.46 -11.49 -3.56
CA ARG A 349 -5.03 -12.44 -4.59
C ARG A 349 -4.89 -11.79 -5.96
N VAL A 350 -5.84 -10.93 -6.36
CA VAL A 350 -5.75 -10.21 -7.63
C VAL A 350 -4.57 -9.25 -7.61
N PHE A 351 -4.36 -8.53 -6.50
CA PHE A 351 -3.22 -7.64 -6.32
C PHE A 351 -1.90 -8.37 -6.49
N LEU A 352 -1.66 -9.44 -5.74
CA LEU A 352 -0.44 -10.24 -5.80
C LEU A 352 -0.21 -10.82 -7.21
N LYS A 353 -1.25 -11.37 -7.83
CA LYS A 353 -1.16 -11.87 -9.21
C LYS A 353 -0.75 -10.76 -10.19
N THR A 354 -1.33 -9.57 -10.06
CA THR A 354 -1.01 -8.42 -10.91
C THR A 354 0.43 -7.96 -10.68
N GLU A 355 0.85 -7.91 -9.44
CA GLU A 355 2.22 -7.58 -9.05
C GLU A 355 3.21 -8.56 -9.69
N MET A 356 2.99 -9.85 -9.53
CA MET A 356 3.83 -10.90 -10.14
C MET A 356 3.92 -10.76 -11.66
N LEU A 357 2.80 -10.51 -12.34
CA LEU A 357 2.77 -10.33 -13.79
C LEU A 357 3.55 -9.10 -14.27
N LEU A 358 3.48 -8.00 -13.55
CA LEU A 358 4.21 -6.78 -13.91
C LEU A 358 5.70 -6.94 -13.66
N LYS A 359 6.01 -7.53 -12.55
CA LYS A 359 7.38 -7.84 -12.20
C LYS A 359 8.00 -8.77 -13.25
N SER A 360 7.36 -9.84 -13.68
CA SER A 360 7.87 -10.73 -14.72
C SER A 360 8.06 -10.05 -16.08
N LYS A 361 7.18 -9.10 -16.43
CA LYS A 361 7.32 -8.32 -17.69
C LYS A 361 8.50 -7.36 -17.66
N SER A 362 8.80 -6.73 -16.54
CA SER A 362 9.94 -5.82 -16.41
C SER A 362 11.27 -6.56 -16.57
N VAL A 363 11.34 -7.83 -16.19
CA VAL A 363 12.51 -8.70 -16.41
C VAL A 363 12.68 -9.07 -17.90
N LEU A 364 11.56 -9.21 -18.63
CA LEU A 364 11.61 -9.59 -20.07
C LEU A 364 11.83 -8.40 -21.00
N SER A 365 11.62 -7.17 -20.56
CA SER A 365 11.73 -5.94 -21.38
C SER A 365 13.05 -5.19 -21.22
N GLY A 366 14.05 -5.75 -20.56
CA GLY A 366 15.43 -5.24 -20.58
C GLY A 366 15.97 -5.13 -22.01
N PRO A 367 16.92 -4.21 -22.29
CA PRO A 367 17.38 -3.93 -23.64
C PRO A 367 17.87 -5.22 -24.30
N LYS A 368 17.20 -5.58 -25.42
CA LYS A 368 17.60 -6.70 -26.27
C LYS A 368 18.93 -6.38 -26.93
N GLN A 369 20.04 -6.75 -26.32
CA GLN A 369 21.26 -6.99 -27.09
C GLN A 369 21.06 -8.30 -27.85
N MET A 370 20.96 -8.16 -29.18
CA MET A 370 20.97 -9.30 -30.09
C MET A 370 22.32 -10.01 -29.98
N VAL A 371 22.35 -11.12 -29.27
CA VAL A 371 23.41 -12.13 -29.46
C VAL A 371 22.75 -13.31 -30.15
N ARG A 372 23.11 -13.47 -31.46
CA ARG A 372 22.85 -14.69 -32.19
C ARG A 372 23.71 -15.79 -31.58
N SER A 373 23.10 -16.79 -30.98
CA SER A 373 23.74 -18.10 -30.85
C SER A 373 22.74 -19.20 -31.16
N ARG A 374 23.27 -20.16 -31.89
CA ARG A 374 22.59 -21.28 -32.51
C ARG A 374 21.97 -22.22 -31.47
N SER A 375 20.87 -22.78 -31.91
CA SER A 375 20.09 -23.86 -31.34
C SER A 375 20.86 -25.06 -30.82
N SER A 376 20.41 -25.63 -29.72
CA SER A 376 20.21 -27.08 -29.62
C SER A 376 19.00 -27.35 -28.72
N ASP A 377 18.20 -28.29 -29.23
CA ASP A 377 16.88 -28.66 -28.81
C ASP A 377 16.85 -29.53 -27.54
N ASN A 378 15.65 -29.56 -26.95
CA ASN A 378 15.11 -30.53 -26.01
C ASN A 378 15.41 -30.35 -24.52
N LEU A 379 14.53 -29.59 -23.88
CA LEU A 379 14.24 -29.78 -22.45
C LEU A 379 12.75 -30.09 -22.28
N PRO A 380 12.39 -31.11 -21.48
CA PRO A 380 11.00 -31.42 -21.18
C PRO A 380 10.39 -30.36 -20.30
N THR A 381 9.17 -29.94 -20.68
CA THR A 381 8.32 -28.99 -19.99
C THR A 381 7.80 -29.62 -18.70
N SER A 382 8.44 -29.34 -17.57
CA SER A 382 7.79 -29.40 -16.27
C SER A 382 7.61 -27.97 -15.77
N GLN A 383 6.37 -27.56 -15.65
CA GLN A 383 5.99 -26.25 -15.17
C GLN A 383 6.23 -26.12 -13.67
N SER A 384 7.44 -25.78 -13.28
CA SER A 384 7.72 -25.14 -12.01
C SER A 384 8.47 -23.85 -12.30
N GLN A 385 7.73 -22.77 -12.45
CA GLN A 385 8.31 -21.44 -12.63
C GLN A 385 8.84 -20.94 -11.29
N ILE A 386 10.16 -20.96 -11.17
CA ILE A 386 10.87 -20.24 -10.10
C ILE A 386 10.79 -18.75 -10.44
N ASN A 387 9.93 -18.02 -9.75
CA ASN A 387 9.87 -16.56 -9.84
C ASN A 387 10.82 -15.95 -8.81
N VAL A 388 12.07 -15.70 -9.23
CA VAL A 388 12.99 -14.84 -8.47
C VAL A 388 12.82 -13.42 -8.98
N GLN A 389 12.53 -12.51 -8.09
CA GLN A 389 12.24 -11.14 -8.45
C GLN A 389 13.09 -10.13 -7.70
N MET A 390 13.74 -9.28 -8.48
CA MET A 390 14.50 -8.12 -8.01
C MET A 390 13.72 -6.83 -8.11
N MET A 391 13.76 -6.03 -7.06
CA MET A 391 13.42 -4.61 -7.10
C MET A 391 14.68 -3.82 -7.44
N SER A 392 14.70 -3.19 -8.61
CA SER A 392 15.74 -2.23 -8.96
C SER A 392 15.37 -0.87 -8.43
N HIS A 393 15.95 -0.46 -7.32
CA HIS A 393 16.15 0.94 -7.03
C HIS A 393 17.51 1.35 -7.59
N THR A 394 17.67 2.59 -7.96
CA THR A 394 18.81 3.24 -8.61
C THR A 394 20.19 3.11 -7.91
N LEU A 395 20.41 2.03 -7.19
CA LEU A 395 21.70 1.55 -6.75
C LEU A 395 22.11 0.45 -7.72
N THR A 396 23.28 0.58 -8.28
CA THR A 396 23.87 -0.39 -9.22
C THR A 396 23.89 -1.76 -8.53
N ILE A 397 22.86 -2.58 -8.76
CA ILE A 397 22.90 -3.98 -8.35
C ILE A 397 23.94 -4.64 -9.24
N ARG A 398 24.99 -5.15 -8.64
CA ARG A 398 26.09 -5.74 -9.38
C ARG A 398 25.87 -7.23 -9.61
N GLU A 399 25.24 -7.91 -8.65
CA GLU A 399 25.03 -9.36 -8.72
C GLU A 399 23.67 -9.77 -8.16
N VAL A 400 23.11 -10.85 -8.71
CA VAL A 400 21.88 -11.48 -8.26
C VAL A 400 22.05 -12.97 -8.32
N PHE A 401 21.99 -13.60 -7.20
CA PHE A 401 22.13 -15.04 -7.06
C PHE A 401 21.30 -15.55 -5.88
N GLY A 402 21.17 -16.85 -5.79
CA GLY A 402 20.41 -17.50 -4.72
C GLY A 402 20.51 -19.01 -4.75
N ALA A 403 19.66 -19.64 -3.96
CA ALA A 403 19.55 -21.08 -3.91
C ALA A 403 18.09 -21.54 -3.90
N TYR A 404 17.83 -22.68 -4.50
CA TYR A 404 16.65 -23.48 -4.24
C TYR A 404 16.98 -24.44 -3.10
N CYS A 405 16.19 -24.37 -2.03
CA CYS A 405 16.35 -25.20 -0.85
C CYS A 405 15.32 -26.34 -0.90
N SER A 406 15.78 -27.58 -0.99
CA SER A 406 14.93 -28.77 -1.14
C SER A 406 14.13 -29.12 0.11
N SER A 407 14.61 -28.69 1.27
CA SER A 407 14.03 -29.00 2.56
C SER A 407 13.54 -27.75 3.29
N ARG A 408 12.60 -27.92 4.20
CA ARG A 408 12.09 -26.83 5.06
C ARG A 408 13.14 -26.43 6.09
N TRP A 409 13.34 -25.13 6.30
CA TRP A 409 14.29 -24.62 7.33
C TRP A 409 13.98 -25.10 8.75
N PHE A 410 12.76 -25.56 9.01
CA PHE A 410 12.37 -26.21 10.26
C PHE A 410 13.16 -27.49 10.52
N GLU A 411 13.59 -28.21 9.49
CA GLU A 411 14.30 -29.51 9.58
C GLU A 411 15.63 -29.40 10.33
N ARG A 412 16.23 -28.20 10.40
CA ARG A 412 17.40 -27.92 11.26
C ARG A 412 17.18 -28.27 12.73
N ASN A 413 15.92 -28.37 13.18
CA ASN A 413 15.57 -28.68 14.56
C ASN A 413 15.33 -30.17 14.80
N LEU A 414 15.29 -30.97 13.74
CA LEU A 414 15.14 -32.42 13.85
C LEU A 414 16.38 -33.02 14.51
N LYS A 415 16.17 -34.05 15.30
CA LYS A 415 17.21 -34.80 15.94
C LYS A 415 17.30 -36.16 15.28
N ASP A 416 18.52 -36.68 15.13
CA ASP A 416 18.77 -38.04 14.67
C ASP A 416 18.33 -39.08 15.74
N ASP A 417 18.43 -40.34 15.40
CA ASP A 417 18.09 -41.49 16.31
C ASP A 417 18.92 -41.50 17.60
N ARG A 418 20.02 -40.74 17.66
CA ARG A 418 20.89 -40.57 18.83
C ARG A 418 20.58 -39.29 19.61
N GLY A 419 19.52 -38.54 19.23
CA GLY A 419 19.10 -37.31 19.86
C GLY A 419 19.98 -36.09 19.55
N GLN A 420 20.91 -36.20 18.57
CA GLN A 420 21.78 -35.12 18.16
C GLN A 420 21.17 -34.35 16.96
N ARG A 421 21.39 -33.04 16.91
CA ARG A 421 21.01 -32.24 15.74
C ARG A 421 22.10 -32.32 14.68
N GLN A 422 21.71 -32.57 13.45
CA GLN A 422 22.64 -32.46 12.32
C GLN A 422 22.96 -30.99 12.07
N ALA A 423 24.23 -30.69 11.85
CA ALA A 423 24.68 -29.34 11.51
C ALA A 423 24.16 -28.91 10.14
N TYR A 424 24.14 -29.83 9.17
CA TYR A 424 23.63 -29.63 7.82
C TYR A 424 22.42 -30.51 7.56
N PHE A 425 21.49 -29.99 6.75
CA PHE A 425 20.25 -30.67 6.34
C PHE A 425 19.95 -30.33 4.87
N GLY A 426 18.97 -30.99 4.27
CA GLY A 426 18.61 -30.84 2.85
C GLY A 426 18.94 -32.08 2.05
N THR A 427 18.63 -32.05 0.77
CA THR A 427 18.84 -33.16 -0.17
C THR A 427 19.50 -32.69 -1.46
N GLY A 428 19.92 -33.61 -2.32
CA GLY A 428 20.53 -33.36 -3.60
C GLY A 428 19.65 -32.65 -4.64
N GLU A 429 18.39 -32.37 -4.32
CA GLU A 429 17.53 -31.50 -5.13
C GLU A 429 17.85 -30.00 -4.94
N THR A 430 18.60 -29.64 -3.88
CA THR A 430 19.11 -28.31 -3.64
C THR A 430 20.06 -27.90 -4.76
N PHE A 431 19.93 -26.66 -5.27
CA PHE A 431 20.82 -26.11 -6.26
C PHE A 431 21.03 -24.61 -6.07
N LEU A 432 22.16 -24.10 -6.54
CA LEU A 432 22.43 -22.68 -6.61
C LEU A 432 22.08 -22.13 -8.00
N PHE A 433 21.84 -20.82 -8.06
CA PHE A 433 21.67 -20.13 -9.32
C PHE A 433 22.25 -18.72 -9.27
N SER A 434 22.70 -18.22 -10.40
CA SER A 434 22.98 -16.82 -10.65
C SER A 434 22.01 -16.31 -11.73
N LEU A 435 21.53 -15.06 -11.59
CA LEU A 435 20.64 -14.43 -12.56
C LEU A 435 21.28 -13.21 -13.22
N TYR A 436 22.24 -12.57 -12.53
CA TYR A 436 22.95 -11.39 -13.03
C TYR A 436 24.34 -11.32 -12.38
N PRO A 437 25.41 -10.94 -13.10
CA PRO A 437 25.40 -10.52 -14.51
C PRO A 437 25.14 -11.67 -15.50
N GLU A 438 25.47 -12.89 -15.16
CA GLU A 438 25.29 -14.06 -16.01
C GLU A 438 24.33 -15.07 -15.39
N ARG A 439 23.52 -15.70 -16.22
CA ARG A 439 22.61 -16.75 -15.77
C ARG A 439 23.32 -18.09 -15.75
N ALA A 440 23.34 -18.70 -14.56
CA ALA A 440 23.90 -20.00 -14.35
C ALA A 440 23.09 -20.79 -13.32
N LYS A 441 23.16 -22.11 -13.40
CA LYS A 441 22.64 -23.05 -12.43
C LYS A 441 23.76 -24.01 -12.02
N TYR A 442 23.90 -24.20 -10.73
CA TYR A 442 24.89 -25.09 -10.14
C TYR A 442 24.15 -26.17 -9.35
N PRO A 443 23.89 -27.34 -9.97
CA PRO A 443 23.23 -28.45 -9.28
C PRO A 443 24.20 -29.11 -8.30
N TRP A 444 23.66 -29.98 -7.45
CA TRP A 444 24.45 -30.85 -6.60
C TRP A 444 25.37 -31.73 -7.45
N VAL A 445 26.64 -31.89 -7.03
CA VAL A 445 27.65 -32.65 -7.77
C VAL A 445 27.32 -34.15 -7.90
N GLY A 446 26.49 -34.70 -7.00
CA GLY A 446 26.06 -36.11 -7.02
C GLY A 446 24.83 -36.40 -7.90
N ILE A 447 24.28 -35.43 -8.64
CA ILE A 447 23.06 -35.63 -9.43
C ILE A 447 23.24 -36.64 -10.55
N GLU A 448 24.46 -36.84 -11.03
CA GLU A 448 24.80 -37.80 -12.10
C GLU A 448 25.11 -39.23 -11.56
N GLY A 449 24.91 -39.46 -10.26
CA GLY A 449 25.02 -40.77 -9.63
C GLY A 449 26.48 -41.22 -9.31
N ASP A 450 27.39 -40.27 -9.14
CA ASP A 450 28.75 -40.56 -8.69
C ASP A 450 28.75 -41.09 -7.24
N THR A 451 29.13 -42.34 -7.04
CA THR A 451 29.13 -43.03 -5.75
C THR A 451 30.41 -42.79 -4.93
N GLY A 452 31.38 -42.07 -5.49
CA GLY A 452 32.68 -41.82 -4.86
C GLY A 452 32.78 -40.51 -4.09
N LEU A 453 31.66 -39.78 -3.89
CA LEU A 453 31.64 -38.47 -3.26
C LEU A 453 31.91 -38.54 -1.76
N GLY A 454 32.76 -37.64 -1.27
CA GLY A 454 33.04 -37.50 0.15
C GLY A 454 31.87 -36.82 0.90
N HIS A 455 31.85 -36.90 2.23
CA HIS A 455 30.84 -36.28 3.09
C HIS A 455 30.67 -34.77 2.84
N ALA A 456 31.70 -34.07 2.43
CA ALA A 456 31.66 -32.64 2.12
C ALA A 456 30.74 -32.28 0.94
N SER A 457 30.38 -33.25 0.09
CA SER A 457 29.44 -33.05 -1.04
C SER A 457 27.96 -32.99 -0.57
N GLU A 458 27.65 -33.39 0.67
CA GLU A 458 26.28 -33.43 1.23
C GLU A 458 25.97 -32.28 2.18
N LEU A 459 26.80 -31.25 2.20
CA LEU A 459 26.62 -30.09 3.08
C LEU A 459 25.69 -29.05 2.44
N PHE A 460 24.39 -29.38 2.34
CA PHE A 460 23.43 -28.57 1.59
C PHE A 460 23.09 -27.25 2.26
N MET A 461 22.54 -27.29 3.47
CA MET A 461 22.04 -26.12 4.18
C MET A 461 22.35 -26.24 5.68
N ALA A 462 22.72 -25.13 6.30
CA ALA A 462 22.85 -25.04 7.75
C ALA A 462 22.43 -23.66 8.25
N ALA A 463 21.91 -23.58 9.47
CA ALA A 463 21.60 -22.31 10.12
C ALA A 463 21.62 -22.44 11.64
N ASP A 464 22.14 -21.42 12.29
CA ASP A 464 22.09 -21.25 13.73
C ASP A 464 21.64 -19.81 14.09
N SER A 465 21.93 -19.36 15.32
CA SER A 465 21.60 -18.00 15.76
C SER A 465 22.50 -16.92 15.19
N LYS A 466 23.59 -17.28 14.51
CA LYS A 466 24.63 -16.36 14.04
C LYS A 466 24.79 -16.33 12.53
N MET A 467 24.31 -17.38 11.85
CA MET A 467 24.54 -17.49 10.41
C MET A 467 23.48 -18.36 9.71
N ILE A 468 23.39 -18.14 8.41
CA ILE A 468 22.75 -19.05 7.45
C ILE A 468 23.81 -19.39 6.39
N THR A 469 23.95 -20.67 6.07
CA THR A 469 24.86 -21.11 5.00
C THR A 469 24.21 -22.13 4.08
N ILE A 470 24.61 -22.09 2.83
CA ILE A 470 24.20 -23.02 1.77
C ILE A 470 25.45 -23.47 1.03
N GLY A 471 25.62 -24.77 0.90
CA GLY A 471 26.84 -25.38 0.40
C GLY A 471 27.97 -25.40 1.43
N GLY A 472 28.84 -26.38 1.33
CA GLY A 472 29.94 -26.57 2.25
C GLY A 472 31.12 -27.32 1.61
N GLY A 473 32.11 -27.63 2.44
CA GLY A 473 33.36 -28.24 2.07
C GLY A 473 34.54 -27.30 2.28
N GLU A 474 35.32 -27.02 1.27
CA GLU A 474 36.45 -26.08 1.38
C GLU A 474 36.03 -24.63 1.56
N GLY A 475 34.84 -24.27 1.04
CA GLY A 475 34.19 -22.97 1.20
C GLY A 475 32.68 -23.11 1.32
N GLN A 476 32.00 -21.99 1.46
CA GLN A 476 30.54 -21.91 1.53
C GLN A 476 30.02 -21.14 0.31
N ALA A 477 29.11 -21.76 -0.45
CA ALA A 477 28.59 -21.11 -1.64
C ALA A 477 27.84 -19.82 -1.33
N ILE A 478 27.05 -19.83 -0.25
CA ILE A 478 26.40 -18.64 0.30
C ILE A 478 26.49 -18.71 1.82
N TRP A 479 27.05 -17.69 2.42
CA TRP A 479 27.05 -17.47 3.86
C TRP A 479 26.47 -16.11 4.15
N MET A 480 25.62 -15.98 5.17
CA MET A 480 25.01 -14.72 5.62
C MET A 480 25.12 -14.58 7.13
N ASP A 481 25.39 -13.38 7.61
CA ASP A 481 25.50 -13.06 9.03
C ASP A 481 24.13 -13.03 9.75
N GLU A 482 24.16 -12.95 11.07
CA GLU A 482 22.98 -12.92 11.95
C GLU A 482 22.04 -11.74 11.68
N ASN A 483 22.55 -10.64 11.14
CA ASN A 483 21.78 -9.43 10.82
C ASN A 483 21.26 -9.45 9.38
N ILE A 484 21.62 -10.46 8.58
CA ILE A 484 21.27 -10.59 7.16
C ILE A 484 21.68 -9.31 6.39
N ARG A 485 22.84 -8.76 6.76
CA ARG A 485 23.38 -7.54 6.16
C ARG A 485 24.60 -7.80 5.31
N PHE A 486 25.46 -8.71 5.74
CA PHE A 486 26.68 -9.07 5.04
C PHE A 486 26.69 -10.56 4.74
N GLY A 487 27.29 -10.91 3.63
CA GLY A 487 27.48 -12.29 3.23
C GLY A 487 28.79 -12.51 2.51
N LYS A 488 29.10 -13.78 2.33
CA LYS A 488 30.26 -14.27 1.58
C LYS A 488 29.82 -15.36 0.61
N THR A 489 30.57 -15.49 -0.47
CA THR A 489 30.37 -16.57 -1.44
C THR A 489 31.73 -17.09 -1.88
N ASP A 490 31.89 -18.39 -1.79
CA ASP A 490 33.09 -19.11 -2.18
C ASP A 490 32.76 -20.32 -3.06
N ARG A 491 33.78 -20.90 -3.67
CA ARG A 491 33.66 -22.22 -4.24
C ARG A 491 33.39 -23.23 -3.13
N CYS A 492 32.43 -24.12 -3.33
CA CYS A 492 32.15 -25.19 -2.38
C CYS A 492 32.17 -26.57 -3.06
N GLN A 493 32.36 -27.61 -2.25
CA GLN A 493 32.40 -29.00 -2.77
C GLN A 493 31.01 -29.54 -3.06
N THR A 494 29.96 -29.03 -2.41
CA THR A 494 28.59 -29.49 -2.62
C THR A 494 28.07 -29.20 -4.03
N PHE A 495 28.39 -28.02 -4.58
CA PHE A 495 27.86 -27.58 -5.88
C PHE A 495 28.93 -27.29 -6.93
N ASN A 496 30.20 -27.39 -6.57
CA ASN A 496 31.35 -27.05 -7.44
C ASN A 496 31.17 -25.70 -8.17
N ASN A 497 30.55 -24.75 -7.51
CA ASN A 497 30.27 -23.41 -8.04
C ASN A 497 31.50 -22.50 -7.96
N PRO A 498 31.67 -21.55 -8.86
CA PRO A 498 32.55 -20.39 -8.61
C PRO A 498 31.94 -19.47 -7.55
N PRO A 499 32.70 -18.54 -6.98
CA PRO A 499 32.10 -17.45 -6.21
C PRO A 499 30.97 -16.79 -7.01
N LEU A 500 29.80 -16.61 -6.39
CA LEU A 500 28.59 -16.09 -7.06
C LEU A 500 28.62 -14.57 -7.24
N CYS A 501 29.57 -13.88 -6.60
CA CYS A 501 29.90 -12.48 -6.85
C CYS A 501 31.41 -12.31 -7.00
N ALA A 502 31.81 -11.30 -7.76
CA ALA A 502 33.22 -11.09 -8.14
C ALA A 502 34.13 -10.77 -6.95
N SER A 503 33.58 -10.13 -5.90
CA SER A 503 34.33 -9.73 -4.70
C SER A 503 34.48 -10.85 -3.66
N GLY A 504 33.68 -11.93 -3.76
CA GLY A 504 33.60 -12.94 -2.72
C GLY A 504 32.84 -12.50 -1.46
N ASP A 505 32.96 -11.26 -1.06
CA ASP A 505 32.18 -10.62 0.01
C ASP A 505 31.10 -9.71 -0.58
N PHE A 506 29.91 -9.69 0.02
CA PHE A 506 28.80 -8.86 -0.46
C PHE A 506 27.99 -8.25 0.66
N GLU A 507 27.39 -7.09 0.40
CA GLU A 507 26.37 -6.49 1.25
C GLU A 507 24.99 -6.84 0.69
N ILE A 508 24.13 -7.41 1.55
CA ILE A 508 22.78 -7.81 1.16
C ILE A 508 21.91 -6.56 1.10
N ARG A 509 21.52 -6.18 -0.10
CA ARG A 509 20.60 -5.06 -0.33
C ARG A 509 19.14 -5.49 -0.26
N VAL A 510 18.85 -6.67 -0.76
CA VAL A 510 17.50 -7.28 -0.71
C VAL A 510 17.68 -8.79 -0.54
N LEU A 511 16.99 -9.37 0.43
CA LEU A 511 16.80 -10.81 0.57
C LEU A 511 15.33 -11.14 0.36
N GLU A 512 15.06 -12.02 -0.60
CA GLU A 512 13.72 -12.53 -0.85
C GLU A 512 13.68 -14.04 -0.62
N VAL A 513 12.65 -14.48 0.11
CA VAL A 513 12.42 -15.90 0.41
C VAL A 513 11.04 -16.29 -0.08
N TYR A 514 10.98 -17.32 -0.90
CA TYR A 514 9.74 -17.84 -1.48
C TYR A 514 9.44 -19.24 -0.97
N GLY A 515 8.20 -19.47 -0.58
CA GLY A 515 7.70 -20.80 -0.25
C GLY A 515 6.80 -21.33 -1.37
N PHE A 516 6.86 -22.61 -1.63
CA PHE A 516 5.95 -23.28 -2.55
C PHE A 516 4.70 -23.74 -1.80
N VAL A 517 3.53 -23.41 -2.33
CA VAL A 517 2.24 -23.84 -1.76
C VAL A 517 1.83 -25.13 -2.47
N GLY A 518 1.72 -26.23 -1.72
CA GLY A 518 1.23 -27.50 -2.26
C GLY A 518 2.31 -28.57 -2.47
N ALA A 519 3.50 -28.40 -1.86
CA ALA A 519 4.49 -29.47 -1.73
C ALA A 519 4.32 -30.21 -0.41
#